data_52f4ee92aeee110ff03be9ed55eaf758
#
_entry.id   52f4ee92aeee110ff03be9ed55eaf758
#
_cell.length_a   1.000
_cell.length_b   1.000
_cell.length_c   1.000
_cell.angle_alpha   90.00
_cell.angle_beta   90.00
_cell.angle_gamma   90.00
#
_symmetry.space_group_name_H-M   'P 1'
#
loop_
_entity.id
_entity.type
_entity.pdbx_description
1 polymer ?
#
loop_
_entity_poly.entity_id
_entity_poly.type
_entity_poly.pdbx_seq_one_letter_code
_entity_poly.pdbx_strand_id
1 'polypeptide(L)'
;MSIPESQFDNWHGTGADAGSATARKRIVNALEMDRSPIDDDAQVVTFLQGSYKNDTHTYGSSDVDIVVKLESTWLPETSNLDSEDQARYDNNTSNPSYTYSEFRKDVFNTLKTRFNSPSSKPVKWDGKAIEITDGALPVDVDVVPCRDYRVYYSYPENGEPDIDHGMAFRPRYGTEQVINFPKIHYQNGTEKHSNYKETVRIFKNARDYYNEYWKSVFSIDAPSYFIECLICNVPARILRRSSRSNRFVEILDHLQSDCNDLTTFDQVSKMEKLFGDSNTQWEISEAETMLKRLRSMWDNWYDQKQGADFRLAQS
;
A
#
# COMPACT_ATOMS: atom_id res chain seq x y z
N MET A 1 -24.37 -23.33 5.45
CA MET A 1 -24.65 -22.68 4.12
C MET A 1 -23.67 -21.54 3.92
N SER A 2 -23.09 -21.41 2.73
CA SER A 2 -22.03 -20.46 2.38
C SER A 2 -22.52 -18.99 2.28
N ILE A 3 -21.59 -18.05 2.22
CA ILE A 3 -21.86 -16.61 2.04
C ILE A 3 -22.66 -16.40 0.74
N PRO A 4 -23.81 -15.71 0.77
CA PRO A 4 -24.64 -15.50 -0.43
C PRO A 4 -24.00 -14.49 -1.40
N GLU A 5 -24.29 -14.61 -2.71
CA GLU A 5 -23.76 -13.70 -3.75
C GLU A 5 -24.08 -12.23 -3.45
N SER A 6 -25.25 -11.93 -2.88
CA SER A 6 -25.64 -10.57 -2.49
C SER A 6 -24.69 -9.92 -1.45
N GLN A 7 -24.00 -10.70 -0.63
CA GLN A 7 -23.01 -10.18 0.28
C GLN A 7 -21.75 -9.74 -0.48
N PHE A 8 -21.37 -10.48 -1.52
CA PHE A 8 -20.27 -10.09 -2.40
C PHE A 8 -20.60 -8.87 -3.25
N ASP A 9 -21.88 -8.68 -3.60
CA ASP A 9 -22.37 -7.44 -4.25
C ASP A 9 -22.18 -6.20 -3.35
N ASN A 10 -22.21 -6.36 -2.03
CA ASN A 10 -21.89 -5.29 -1.09
C ASN A 10 -20.37 -5.08 -0.95
N TRP A 11 -19.57 -6.15 -1.07
CA TRP A 11 -18.13 -6.10 -0.81
C TRP A 11 -17.27 -5.70 -2.02
N HIS A 12 -17.80 -5.77 -3.23
CA HIS A 12 -16.99 -5.49 -4.43
C HIS A 12 -16.82 -4.00 -4.74
N GLY A 13 -17.66 -3.14 -4.16
CA GLY A 13 -17.72 -1.72 -4.46
C GLY A 13 -16.53 -0.93 -3.92
N THR A 14 -16.32 0.25 -4.51
CA THR A 14 -15.36 1.25 -4.01
C THR A 14 -16.04 2.21 -3.04
N GLY A 15 -15.29 2.75 -2.09
CA GLY A 15 -15.70 3.93 -1.33
C GLY A 15 -15.78 5.20 -2.19
N ALA A 16 -16.20 6.32 -1.60
CA ALA A 16 -16.28 7.60 -2.32
C ALA A 16 -14.90 8.25 -2.50
N ASP A 17 -14.55 8.63 -3.74
CA ASP A 17 -13.28 9.28 -4.10
C ASP A 17 -13.24 10.79 -3.90
N ALA A 18 -14.36 11.44 -3.56
CA ALA A 18 -14.52 12.89 -3.67
C ALA A 18 -13.54 13.74 -2.83
N GLY A 19 -12.92 13.16 -1.80
CA GLY A 19 -11.99 13.86 -0.90
C GLY A 19 -10.53 13.79 -1.29
N SER A 20 -10.08 12.70 -1.94
CA SER A 20 -8.66 12.39 -2.17
C SER A 20 -7.95 13.42 -3.06
N ALA A 21 -8.56 13.79 -4.17
CA ALA A 21 -8.01 14.80 -5.10
C ALA A 21 -7.91 16.19 -4.46
N THR A 22 -8.91 16.56 -3.64
CA THR A 22 -8.91 17.85 -2.91
C THR A 22 -7.86 17.85 -1.82
N ALA A 23 -7.71 16.75 -1.08
CA ALA A 23 -6.70 16.60 -0.05
C ALA A 23 -5.29 16.72 -0.67
N ARG A 24 -5.03 15.97 -1.75
CA ARG A 24 -3.75 16.08 -2.49
C ARG A 24 -3.45 17.51 -2.94
N LYS A 25 -4.43 18.21 -3.54
CA LYS A 25 -4.25 19.60 -3.98
C LYS A 25 -3.89 20.53 -2.82
N ARG A 26 -4.50 20.34 -1.63
CA ARG A 26 -4.18 21.15 -0.45
C ARG A 26 -2.79 20.87 0.09
N ILE A 27 -2.30 19.62 0.01
CA ILE A 27 -0.93 19.28 0.36
C ILE A 27 0.05 19.94 -0.60
N VAL A 28 -0.15 19.79 -1.93
CA VAL A 28 0.70 20.44 -2.95
C VAL A 28 0.78 21.95 -2.70
N ASN A 29 -0.37 22.60 -2.55
CA ASN A 29 -0.41 24.05 -2.29
C ASN A 29 0.32 24.45 -0.99
N ALA A 30 0.32 23.57 0.03
CA ALA A 30 1.05 23.84 1.26
C ALA A 30 2.57 23.77 1.07
N LEU A 31 3.04 22.80 0.27
CA LEU A 31 4.47 22.60 -0.01
C LEU A 31 5.05 23.68 -0.94
N GLU A 32 4.23 24.24 -1.83
CA GLU A 32 4.60 25.28 -2.81
C GLU A 32 4.42 26.71 -2.28
N MET A 33 4.15 26.90 -0.99
CA MET A 33 3.99 28.25 -0.42
C MET A 33 5.33 28.99 -0.36
N ASP A 34 5.34 30.32 -0.60
CA ASP A 34 6.51 31.22 -0.56
C ASP A 34 7.38 31.13 0.72
N ARG A 35 6.87 30.56 1.79
CA ARG A 35 7.55 30.35 3.07
C ARG A 35 7.82 28.89 3.40
N SER A 36 7.70 28.02 2.41
CA SER A 36 8.13 26.63 2.59
C SER A 36 9.64 26.60 2.79
N PRO A 37 10.15 25.84 3.77
CA PRO A 37 11.60 25.66 3.93
C PRO A 37 12.20 24.67 2.93
N ILE A 38 11.39 24.08 2.05
CA ILE A 38 11.86 23.18 1.00
C ILE A 38 12.70 24.00 0.01
N ASP A 39 13.89 23.48 -0.31
CA ASP A 39 14.82 24.10 -1.24
C ASP A 39 14.16 24.38 -2.59
N ASP A 40 14.29 25.60 -3.10
CA ASP A 40 13.66 26.04 -4.36
C ASP A 40 14.16 25.25 -5.58
N ASP A 41 15.40 24.74 -5.53
CA ASP A 41 15.99 23.90 -6.58
C ASP A 41 15.63 22.40 -6.43
N ALA A 42 14.92 22.03 -5.36
CA ALA A 42 14.50 20.65 -5.13
C ALA A 42 13.43 20.21 -6.14
N GLN A 43 13.71 19.13 -6.84
CA GLN A 43 12.72 18.50 -7.72
C GLN A 43 11.78 17.63 -6.86
N VAL A 44 10.60 18.17 -6.57
CA VAL A 44 9.61 17.49 -5.74
C VAL A 44 8.39 17.12 -6.57
N VAL A 45 8.00 15.85 -6.52
CA VAL A 45 6.77 15.34 -7.13
C VAL A 45 5.82 14.82 -6.07
N THR A 46 4.52 15.02 -6.28
CA THR A 46 3.47 14.56 -5.37
C THR A 46 2.45 13.71 -6.10
N PHE A 47 2.17 12.52 -5.59
CA PHE A 47 1.21 11.61 -6.19
C PHE A 47 0.46 10.78 -5.13
N LEU A 48 -0.71 10.24 -5.52
CA LEU A 48 -1.46 9.27 -4.72
C LEU A 48 -0.80 7.91 -4.79
N GLN A 49 -0.79 7.20 -3.66
CA GLN A 49 -0.37 5.81 -3.53
C GLN A 49 -1.47 4.98 -2.87
N GLY A 50 -1.18 3.71 -2.59
CA GLY A 50 -2.03 2.82 -1.81
C GLY A 50 -3.35 2.51 -2.50
N SER A 51 -4.36 2.21 -1.69
CA SER A 51 -5.64 1.68 -2.16
C SER A 51 -6.41 2.65 -3.07
N TYR A 52 -6.32 3.95 -2.85
CA TYR A 52 -6.96 4.95 -3.70
C TYR A 52 -6.36 5.00 -5.10
N LYS A 53 -5.04 4.95 -5.21
CA LYS A 53 -4.37 4.91 -6.52
C LYS A 53 -4.63 3.61 -7.27
N ASN A 54 -4.67 2.50 -6.53
CA ASN A 54 -4.81 1.16 -7.09
C ASN A 54 -6.26 0.77 -7.38
N ASP A 55 -7.25 1.62 -7.01
CA ASP A 55 -8.67 1.29 -7.10
C ASP A 55 -9.03 0.01 -6.32
N THR A 56 -8.43 -0.13 -5.14
CA THR A 56 -8.63 -1.25 -4.21
C THR A 56 -9.13 -0.79 -2.82
N HIS A 57 -9.52 0.49 -2.68
CA HIS A 57 -10.10 1.03 -1.46
C HIS A 57 -11.53 0.50 -1.24
N THR A 58 -11.92 0.38 0.02
CA THR A 58 -13.22 -0.13 0.44
C THR A 58 -14.04 0.96 1.13
N TYR A 59 -15.33 0.74 1.35
CA TYR A 59 -16.17 1.66 2.12
C TYR A 59 -15.63 1.75 3.55
N GLY A 60 -15.42 2.99 4.03
CA GLY A 60 -14.95 3.25 5.39
C GLY A 60 -13.46 2.98 5.63
N SER A 61 -12.70 2.55 4.63
CA SER A 61 -11.23 2.61 4.69
C SER A 61 -10.80 4.02 4.29
N SER A 62 -10.39 4.57 5.02
CA SER A 62 -9.88 5.58 5.76
C SER A 62 -8.90 6.56 5.11
N ASP A 63 -7.66 6.30 5.10
CA ASP A 63 -6.65 7.33 4.87
C ASP A 63 -6.21 7.34 3.43
N VAL A 64 -6.00 8.53 2.90
CA VAL A 64 -5.46 8.73 1.55
C VAL A 64 -3.94 8.82 1.66
N ASP A 65 -3.24 7.86 1.07
CA ASP A 65 -1.78 7.89 0.99
C ASP A 65 -1.30 8.89 -0.06
N ILE A 66 -0.57 9.91 0.37
CA ILE A 66 0.05 10.91 -0.50
C ILE A 66 1.56 10.83 -0.38
N VAL A 67 2.22 10.49 -1.47
CA VAL A 67 3.68 10.50 -1.55
C VAL A 67 4.17 11.90 -1.93
N VAL A 68 5.17 12.37 -1.20
CA VAL A 68 5.93 13.59 -1.52
C VAL A 68 7.37 13.14 -1.74
N LYS A 69 7.77 13.04 -3.03
CA LYS A 69 9.06 12.45 -3.43
C LYS A 69 10.05 13.51 -3.89
N LEU A 70 11.23 13.51 -3.28
CA LEU A 70 12.39 14.25 -3.72
C LEU A 70 13.10 13.48 -4.85
N GLU A 71 13.16 14.04 -6.05
CA GLU A 71 13.81 13.40 -7.22
C GLU A 71 15.24 13.87 -7.44
N SER A 72 15.58 15.08 -6.98
CA SER A 72 16.96 15.60 -7.06
C SER A 72 17.95 14.88 -6.15
N THR A 73 17.45 14.08 -5.20
CA THR A 73 18.26 13.24 -4.31
C THR A 73 17.71 11.81 -4.33
N TRP A 74 18.55 10.84 -4.65
CA TRP A 74 18.11 9.43 -4.75
C TRP A 74 18.95 8.50 -3.90
N LEU A 75 18.43 7.31 -3.65
CA LEU A 75 19.15 6.17 -3.10
C LEU A 75 19.46 5.21 -4.25
N PRO A 76 20.74 4.99 -4.58
CA PRO A 76 21.08 4.04 -5.63
C PRO A 76 21.12 2.60 -5.11
N GLU A 77 20.78 1.67 -5.99
CA GLU A 77 21.08 0.23 -5.90
C GLU A 77 21.90 -0.13 -7.14
N THR A 78 23.19 -0.41 -6.95
CA THR A 78 24.16 -0.61 -8.03
C THR A 78 24.73 -2.02 -8.09
N SER A 79 24.22 -2.96 -7.28
CA SER A 79 24.74 -4.33 -7.21
C SER A 79 24.62 -5.13 -8.52
N ASN A 80 23.79 -4.67 -9.46
CA ASN A 80 23.65 -5.28 -10.78
C ASN A 80 24.64 -4.72 -11.82
N LEU A 81 25.37 -3.64 -11.50
CA LEU A 81 26.35 -3.06 -12.42
C LEU A 81 27.60 -3.94 -12.48
N ASP A 82 28.17 -4.06 -13.66
CA ASP A 82 29.51 -4.60 -13.80
C ASP A 82 30.56 -3.59 -13.30
N SER A 83 31.84 -4.00 -13.28
CA SER A 83 32.93 -3.18 -12.74
C SER A 83 33.20 -1.89 -13.53
N GLU A 84 32.94 -1.87 -14.85
CA GLU A 84 33.12 -0.70 -15.69
C GLU A 84 31.98 0.29 -15.52
N ASP A 85 30.74 -0.20 -15.49
CA ASP A 85 29.56 0.59 -15.24
C ASP A 85 29.58 1.18 -13.82
N GLN A 86 30.00 0.41 -12.81
CA GLN A 86 30.17 0.90 -11.45
C GLN A 86 31.20 2.05 -11.38
N ALA A 87 32.36 1.89 -12.02
CA ALA A 87 33.36 2.94 -12.06
C ALA A 87 32.86 4.21 -12.76
N ARG A 88 32.09 4.09 -13.83
CA ARG A 88 31.45 5.22 -14.51
C ARG A 88 30.43 5.91 -13.60
N TYR A 89 29.59 5.14 -12.93
CA TYR A 89 28.60 5.65 -11.98
C TYR A 89 29.28 6.46 -10.87
N ASP A 90 30.31 5.91 -10.23
CA ASP A 90 31.04 6.56 -9.12
C ASP A 90 31.73 7.87 -9.54
N ASN A 91 32.21 7.94 -10.77
CA ASN A 91 32.85 9.14 -11.31
C ASN A 91 31.86 10.25 -11.70
N ASN A 92 30.60 9.90 -12.02
CA ASN A 92 29.60 10.84 -12.53
C ASN A 92 28.58 11.27 -11.48
N THR A 93 28.61 10.70 -10.28
CA THR A 93 27.66 11.03 -9.22
C THR A 93 28.33 11.79 -8.07
N SER A 94 27.62 12.76 -7.51
CA SER A 94 28.08 13.56 -6.38
C SER A 94 27.04 13.56 -5.25
N ASN A 95 27.47 13.91 -4.04
CA ASN A 95 26.58 14.08 -2.94
C ASN A 95 25.66 15.29 -3.14
N PRO A 96 24.37 15.18 -2.88
CA PRO A 96 23.43 16.28 -3.03
C PRO A 96 23.67 17.36 -1.95
N SER A 97 23.47 18.63 -2.31
CA SER A 97 23.50 19.77 -1.39
C SER A 97 22.30 19.77 -0.43
N TYR A 98 21.11 19.36 -0.93
CA TYR A 98 19.90 19.22 -0.14
C TYR A 98 19.61 17.75 0.13
N THR A 99 19.72 17.38 1.40
CA THR A 99 19.65 15.96 1.79
C THR A 99 18.22 15.48 2.02
N TYR A 100 18.00 14.19 1.86
CA TYR A 100 16.72 13.57 2.23
C TYR A 100 16.33 13.81 3.71
N SER A 101 17.31 13.92 4.61
CA SER A 101 17.05 14.19 6.03
C SER A 101 16.52 15.61 6.28
N GLU A 102 17.00 16.59 5.52
CA GLU A 102 16.49 17.96 5.53
C GLU A 102 15.10 17.99 4.91
N PHE A 103 14.95 17.48 3.70
CA PHE A 103 13.69 17.43 2.99
C PHE A 103 12.53 16.88 3.84
N ARG A 104 12.71 15.72 4.47
CA ARG A 104 11.62 15.12 5.28
C ARG A 104 11.23 15.98 6.49
N LYS A 105 12.17 16.71 7.09
CA LYS A 105 11.90 17.65 8.18
C LYS A 105 11.14 18.88 7.66
N ASP A 106 11.53 19.36 6.50
CA ASP A 106 10.94 20.56 5.89
C ASP A 106 9.51 20.26 5.44
N VAL A 107 9.25 19.12 4.84
CA VAL A 107 7.86 18.64 4.56
C VAL A 107 7.03 18.62 5.84
N PHE A 108 7.53 18.00 6.91
CA PHE A 108 6.80 17.95 8.18
C PHE A 108 6.53 19.34 8.77
N ASN A 109 7.54 20.21 8.80
CA ASN A 109 7.41 21.55 9.35
C ASN A 109 6.43 22.40 8.54
N THR A 110 6.45 22.28 7.22
CA THR A 110 5.52 22.96 6.31
C THR A 110 4.08 22.53 6.59
N LEU A 111 3.81 21.22 6.62
CA LEU A 111 2.48 20.69 6.90
C LEU A 111 2.00 21.07 8.30
N LYS A 112 2.87 20.99 9.30
CA LYS A 112 2.59 21.42 10.66
C LYS A 112 2.25 22.91 10.75
N THR A 113 3.00 23.77 10.06
CA THR A 113 2.75 25.19 10.00
C THR A 113 1.43 25.51 9.31
N ARG A 114 1.09 24.77 8.27
CA ARG A 114 -0.11 25.00 7.44
C ARG A 114 -1.39 24.53 8.10
N PHE A 115 -1.38 23.37 8.76
CA PHE A 115 -2.60 22.71 9.23
C PHE A 115 -2.79 22.75 10.75
N ASN A 116 -1.73 22.94 11.56
CA ASN A 116 -1.90 23.10 13.00
C ASN A 116 -2.34 24.52 13.36
N SER A 117 -3.11 24.62 14.44
CA SER A 117 -3.52 25.90 15.07
C SER A 117 -3.27 25.82 16.58
N PRO A 118 -3.43 26.93 17.33
CA PRO A 118 -3.33 26.90 18.79
C PRO A 118 -4.31 25.92 19.45
N SER A 119 -5.50 25.74 18.87
CA SER A 119 -6.58 24.90 19.39
C SER A 119 -6.63 23.47 18.84
N SER A 120 -5.91 23.18 17.73
CA SER A 120 -5.92 21.87 17.09
C SER A 120 -4.54 21.51 16.55
N LYS A 121 -4.13 20.24 16.72
CA LYS A 121 -2.85 19.70 16.28
C LYS A 121 -3.04 18.45 15.43
N PRO A 122 -3.71 18.59 14.26
CA PRO A 122 -4.03 17.45 13.41
C PRO A 122 -2.81 16.78 12.77
N VAL A 123 -1.66 17.49 12.67
CA VAL A 123 -0.45 16.96 12.04
C VAL A 123 0.42 16.26 13.06
N LYS A 124 0.59 14.95 12.89
CA LYS A 124 1.45 14.09 13.69
C LYS A 124 2.42 13.32 12.82
N TRP A 125 3.52 12.91 13.39
CA TRP A 125 4.48 12.04 12.73
C TRP A 125 5.10 11.10 13.76
N ASP A 126 4.51 9.94 13.93
CA ASP A 126 4.97 8.96 14.92
C ASP A 126 5.42 7.64 14.29
N GLY A 127 5.05 7.37 13.04
CA GLY A 127 5.31 6.16 12.30
C GLY A 127 6.00 6.36 10.94
N LYS A 128 5.52 5.63 9.97
CA LYS A 128 6.00 5.64 8.58
C LYS A 128 5.56 6.88 7.82
N ALA A 129 4.38 7.42 8.12
CA ALA A 129 3.78 8.57 7.46
C ALA A 129 3.60 9.76 8.42
N ILE A 130 3.41 10.94 7.85
CA ILE A 130 2.91 12.13 8.54
C ILE A 130 1.39 12.09 8.42
N GLU A 131 0.71 11.86 9.53
CA GLU A 131 -0.74 11.79 9.61
C GLU A 131 -1.33 13.19 9.71
N ILE A 132 -2.40 13.46 8.95
CA ILE A 132 -3.20 14.70 9.03
C ILE A 132 -4.67 14.30 9.22
N THR A 133 -5.18 14.51 10.42
CA THR A 133 -6.49 14.05 10.89
C THR A 133 -7.39 15.20 11.35
N ASP A 134 -8.40 14.89 12.13
CA ASP A 134 -9.27 15.86 12.86
C ASP A 134 -9.98 16.87 11.94
N GLY A 135 -10.34 16.49 10.72
CA GLY A 135 -11.09 17.34 9.78
C GLY A 135 -10.29 18.51 9.21
N ALA A 136 -8.96 18.53 9.35
CA ALA A 136 -8.08 19.52 8.71
C ALA A 136 -8.15 19.46 7.18
N LEU A 137 -8.41 18.26 6.65
CA LEU A 137 -8.64 17.96 5.24
C LEU A 137 -10.00 17.27 5.08
N PRO A 138 -10.55 17.16 3.84
CA PRO A 138 -11.82 16.48 3.59
C PRO A 138 -11.86 14.99 3.98
N VAL A 139 -10.68 14.38 4.04
CA VAL A 139 -10.42 12.98 4.44
C VAL A 139 -9.13 12.97 5.24
N ASP A 140 -8.95 11.98 6.10
CA ASP A 140 -7.68 11.78 6.78
C ASP A 140 -6.60 11.38 5.76
N VAL A 141 -5.36 11.82 5.99
CA VAL A 141 -4.28 11.71 5.00
C VAL A 141 -3.01 11.24 5.67
N ASP A 142 -2.36 10.29 5.02
CA ASP A 142 -1.01 9.85 5.30
C ASP A 142 -0.03 10.42 4.27
N VAL A 143 0.83 11.35 4.69
CA VAL A 143 1.85 11.93 3.82
C VAL A 143 3.18 11.22 4.05
N VAL A 144 3.74 10.63 2.99
CA VAL A 144 5.01 9.91 3.02
C VAL A 144 6.10 10.71 2.30
N PRO A 145 6.95 11.45 3.04
CA PRO A 145 8.12 12.08 2.44
C PRO A 145 9.18 11.02 2.13
N CYS A 146 9.53 10.89 0.86
CA CYS A 146 10.49 9.90 0.36
C CYS A 146 11.49 10.53 -0.60
N ARG A 147 12.52 9.79 -0.96
CA ARG A 147 13.44 10.11 -2.08
C ARG A 147 13.29 9.08 -3.18
N ASP A 148 13.75 9.41 -4.37
CA ASP A 148 13.82 8.45 -5.47
C ASP A 148 14.71 7.27 -5.08
N TYR A 149 14.35 6.06 -5.52
CA TYR A 149 15.16 4.84 -5.40
C TYR A 149 15.41 4.34 -6.81
N ARG A 150 16.69 4.11 -7.14
CA ARG A 150 17.10 3.75 -8.50
C ARG A 150 17.86 2.44 -8.49
N VAL A 151 17.30 1.43 -9.10
CA VAL A 151 17.97 0.15 -9.36
C VAL A 151 18.62 0.23 -10.73
N TYR A 152 19.95 0.27 -10.76
CA TYR A 152 20.72 0.35 -11.99
C TYR A 152 21.05 -1.03 -12.51
N TYR A 153 20.70 -1.30 -13.78
CA TYR A 153 21.05 -2.53 -14.48
C TYR A 153 22.21 -2.32 -15.48
N SER A 154 22.37 -1.09 -15.98
CA SER A 154 23.53 -0.66 -16.76
C SER A 154 23.79 0.84 -16.58
N TYR A 155 25.03 1.26 -16.77
CA TYR A 155 25.45 2.67 -16.78
C TYR A 155 26.45 2.90 -17.92
N PRO A 156 26.00 2.89 -19.20
CA PRO A 156 26.87 2.92 -20.36
C PRO A 156 27.57 4.30 -20.52
N GLU A 157 28.74 4.30 -21.19
CA GLU A 157 29.45 5.54 -21.53
C GLU A 157 28.62 6.43 -22.46
N ASN A 158 27.89 5.82 -23.38
CA ASN A 158 27.01 6.51 -24.32
C ASN A 158 25.60 5.91 -24.24
N GLY A 159 24.61 6.77 -24.08
CA GLY A 159 23.21 6.38 -23.94
C GLY A 159 22.67 6.58 -22.53
N GLU A 160 21.39 6.28 -22.36
CA GLU A 160 20.72 6.37 -21.07
C GLU A 160 20.97 5.10 -20.25
N PRO A 161 21.16 5.22 -18.93
CA PRO A 161 21.27 4.06 -18.05
C PRO A 161 19.93 3.31 -17.99
N ASP A 162 19.98 1.99 -17.85
CA ASP A 162 18.82 1.15 -17.61
C ASP A 162 18.51 1.14 -16.10
N ILE A 163 17.35 1.71 -15.73
CA ILE A 163 16.99 2.00 -14.34
C ILE A 163 15.52 1.66 -14.05
N ASP A 164 15.29 0.88 -13.01
CA ASP A 164 13.99 0.81 -12.37
C ASP A 164 13.86 1.88 -11.28
N HIS A 165 12.75 2.63 -11.30
CA HIS A 165 12.46 3.67 -10.34
C HIS A 165 11.50 3.19 -9.26
N GLY A 166 11.92 3.34 -8.03
CA GLY A 166 11.13 3.16 -6.83
C GLY A 166 11.08 4.40 -5.95
N MET A 167 10.74 4.21 -4.72
CA MET A 167 10.84 5.21 -3.67
C MET A 167 11.44 4.61 -2.40
N ALA A 168 12.23 5.40 -1.68
CA ALA A 168 12.84 4.99 -0.44
C ALA A 168 12.53 5.99 0.68
N PHE A 169 12.08 5.49 1.82
CA PHE A 169 11.79 6.32 2.99
C PHE A 169 12.17 5.61 4.29
N ARG A 170 12.22 6.37 5.37
CA ARG A 170 12.43 5.84 6.72
C ARG A 170 11.29 6.28 7.64
N PRO A 171 10.84 5.45 8.56
CA PRO A 171 9.98 5.87 9.65
C PRO A 171 10.59 7.05 10.41
N ARG A 172 9.79 7.79 11.14
CA ARG A 172 10.29 8.90 11.96
C ARG A 172 11.38 8.44 12.93
N TYR A 173 11.13 7.34 13.60
CA TYR A 173 12.05 6.70 14.53
C TYR A 173 12.51 5.37 13.93
N GLY A 174 13.82 5.14 13.96
CA GLY A 174 14.43 3.94 13.41
C GLY A 174 15.36 4.23 12.24
N THR A 175 16.17 3.25 11.91
CA THR A 175 17.20 3.33 10.86
C THR A 175 16.82 2.53 9.62
N GLU A 176 15.79 1.70 9.70
CA GLU A 176 15.39 0.82 8.62
C GLU A 176 14.86 1.59 7.41
N GLN A 177 15.34 1.18 6.23
CA GLN A 177 14.92 1.74 4.96
C GLN A 177 13.73 0.92 4.45
N VAL A 178 12.65 1.61 4.11
CA VAL A 178 11.51 1.01 3.39
C VAL A 178 11.61 1.38 1.93
N ILE A 179 11.55 0.38 1.06
CA ILE A 179 11.62 0.54 -0.39
C ILE A 179 10.32 0.07 -1.01
N ASN A 180 9.72 0.87 -1.88
CA ASN A 180 8.51 0.55 -2.59
C ASN A 180 8.63 0.91 -4.08
N PHE A 181 7.87 0.21 -4.92
CA PHE A 181 7.80 0.43 -6.37
C PHE A 181 6.35 0.72 -6.80
N PRO A 182 5.77 1.87 -6.44
CA PRO A 182 4.33 2.13 -6.63
C PRO A 182 3.89 2.15 -8.09
N LYS A 183 4.75 2.59 -9.01
CA LYS A 183 4.46 2.59 -10.45
C LYS A 183 4.38 1.17 -10.99
N ILE A 184 5.35 0.32 -10.66
CA ILE A 184 5.39 -1.09 -11.07
C ILE A 184 4.22 -1.85 -10.43
N HIS A 185 3.95 -1.61 -9.15
CA HIS A 185 2.79 -2.16 -8.46
C HIS A 185 1.48 -1.83 -9.20
N TYR A 186 1.24 -0.56 -9.51
CA TYR A 186 0.03 -0.13 -10.21
C TYR A 186 -0.11 -0.79 -11.59
N GLN A 187 0.98 -0.85 -12.36
CA GLN A 187 1.00 -1.48 -13.67
C GLN A 187 0.67 -2.98 -13.59
N ASN A 188 1.40 -3.72 -12.77
CA ASN A 188 1.20 -5.17 -12.59
C ASN A 188 -0.21 -5.50 -12.08
N GLY A 189 -0.73 -4.72 -11.12
CA GLY A 189 -2.09 -4.89 -10.62
C GLY A 189 -3.16 -4.60 -11.68
N THR A 190 -2.92 -3.63 -12.56
CA THR A 190 -3.84 -3.29 -13.65
C THR A 190 -3.82 -4.35 -14.75
N GLU A 191 -2.65 -4.90 -15.07
CA GLU A 191 -2.45 -5.91 -16.12
C GLU A 191 -2.85 -7.32 -15.67
N LYS A 192 -2.95 -7.57 -14.35
CA LYS A 192 -3.21 -8.91 -13.81
C LYS A 192 -4.50 -9.55 -14.37
N HIS A 193 -5.63 -8.91 -14.19
CA HIS A 193 -6.94 -9.32 -14.71
C HIS A 193 -8.00 -8.27 -14.37
N SER A 194 -9.05 -8.12 -15.19
CA SER A 194 -10.13 -7.15 -14.95
C SER A 194 -10.84 -7.33 -13.59
N ASN A 195 -10.96 -8.55 -13.10
CA ASN A 195 -11.57 -8.85 -11.80
C ASN A 195 -10.58 -8.80 -10.62
N TYR A 196 -9.30 -8.51 -10.84
CA TYR A 196 -8.30 -8.50 -9.77
C TYR A 196 -8.65 -7.49 -8.67
N LYS A 197 -8.83 -6.24 -9.05
CA LYS A 197 -9.10 -5.14 -8.11
C LYS A 197 -10.39 -5.35 -7.33
N GLU A 198 -11.44 -5.80 -8.00
CA GLU A 198 -12.71 -6.18 -7.38
C GLU A 198 -12.51 -7.31 -6.37
N THR A 199 -11.74 -8.34 -6.73
CA THR A 199 -11.45 -9.47 -5.85
C THR A 199 -10.67 -9.04 -4.61
N VAL A 200 -9.70 -8.14 -4.76
CA VAL A 200 -8.97 -7.56 -3.62
C VAL A 200 -9.93 -6.85 -2.66
N ARG A 201 -10.85 -6.02 -3.17
CA ARG A 201 -11.85 -5.33 -2.32
C ARG A 201 -12.73 -6.32 -1.57
N ILE A 202 -13.16 -7.39 -2.23
CA ILE A 202 -13.94 -8.47 -1.60
C ILE A 202 -13.17 -9.08 -0.41
N PHE A 203 -11.90 -9.43 -0.59
CA PHE A 203 -11.11 -10.04 0.48
C PHE A 203 -10.80 -9.06 1.62
N LYS A 204 -10.57 -7.77 1.34
CA LYS A 204 -10.45 -6.72 2.35
C LYS A 204 -11.74 -6.59 3.17
N ASN A 205 -12.88 -6.45 2.50
CA ASN A 205 -14.18 -6.36 3.17
C ASN A 205 -14.54 -7.64 3.93
N ALA A 206 -14.19 -8.82 3.43
CA ALA A 206 -14.38 -10.09 4.14
C ALA A 206 -13.55 -10.15 5.42
N ARG A 207 -12.27 -9.69 5.41
CA ARG A 207 -11.44 -9.53 6.60
C ARG A 207 -12.08 -8.58 7.61
N ASP A 208 -12.51 -7.41 7.15
CA ASP A 208 -13.08 -6.37 8.00
C ASP A 208 -14.40 -6.84 8.62
N TYR A 209 -15.25 -7.49 7.83
CA TYR A 209 -16.48 -8.12 8.31
C TYR A 209 -16.21 -9.23 9.35
N TYR A 210 -15.19 -10.08 9.10
CA TYR A 210 -14.78 -11.07 10.09
C TYR A 210 -14.35 -10.39 11.39
N ASN A 211 -13.55 -9.36 11.31
CA ASN A 211 -13.04 -8.64 12.47
C ASN A 211 -14.12 -7.91 13.27
N GLU A 212 -15.16 -7.45 12.63
CA GLU A 212 -16.26 -6.72 13.27
C GLU A 212 -17.29 -7.67 13.87
N TYR A 213 -17.74 -8.66 13.11
CA TYR A 213 -18.94 -9.44 13.46
C TYR A 213 -18.65 -10.89 13.80
N TRP A 214 -17.50 -11.44 13.41
CA TRP A 214 -17.25 -12.89 13.49
C TRP A 214 -16.23 -13.29 14.54
N LYS A 215 -15.28 -12.43 14.87
CA LYS A 215 -14.23 -12.77 15.82
C LYS A 215 -14.80 -13.04 17.21
N SER A 216 -14.42 -14.19 17.79
CA SER A 216 -14.68 -14.49 19.21
C SER A 216 -13.49 -14.13 20.11
N VAL A 217 -12.27 -14.38 19.63
CA VAL A 217 -11.01 -14.19 20.40
C VAL A 217 -9.94 -13.48 19.58
N PHE A 218 -9.76 -13.82 18.29
CA PHE A 218 -8.65 -13.33 17.47
C PHE A 218 -9.15 -12.69 16.18
N SER A 219 -8.64 -11.50 15.87
CA SER A 219 -8.85 -10.80 14.60
C SER A 219 -7.92 -11.31 13.50
N ILE A 220 -8.32 -11.16 12.24
CA ILE A 220 -7.42 -11.31 11.09
C ILE A 220 -6.53 -10.06 11.03
N ASP A 221 -5.26 -10.23 11.36
CA ASP A 221 -4.23 -9.21 11.19
C ASP A 221 -3.55 -9.40 9.82
N ALA A 222 -4.18 -8.85 8.79
CA ALA A 222 -3.70 -8.95 7.42
C ALA A 222 -3.77 -7.55 6.78
N PRO A 223 -2.64 -6.86 6.62
CA PRO A 223 -2.61 -5.55 5.98
C PRO A 223 -3.18 -5.57 4.57
N SER A 224 -3.75 -4.46 4.14
CA SER A 224 -4.37 -4.35 2.81
C SER A 224 -3.42 -4.70 1.67
N TYR A 225 -2.16 -4.28 1.76
CA TYR A 225 -1.12 -4.59 0.77
C TYR A 225 -0.81 -6.09 0.70
N PHE A 226 -0.78 -6.77 1.84
CA PHE A 226 -0.61 -8.22 1.91
C PHE A 226 -1.71 -8.96 1.15
N ILE A 227 -2.98 -8.55 1.34
CA ILE A 227 -4.13 -9.12 0.61
C ILE A 227 -3.98 -8.87 -0.90
N GLU A 228 -3.57 -7.66 -1.32
CA GLU A 228 -3.31 -7.35 -2.73
C GLU A 228 -2.26 -8.30 -3.32
N CYS A 229 -1.16 -8.54 -2.60
CA CYS A 229 -0.10 -9.45 -3.03
C CYS A 229 -0.60 -10.89 -3.13
N LEU A 230 -1.31 -11.42 -2.12
CA LEU A 230 -1.85 -12.76 -2.18
C LEU A 230 -2.76 -12.98 -3.40
N ILE A 231 -3.69 -12.07 -3.65
CA ILE A 231 -4.62 -12.18 -4.78
C ILE A 231 -3.90 -11.99 -6.13
N CYS A 232 -2.81 -11.21 -6.16
CA CYS A 232 -2.00 -11.08 -7.37
C CYS A 232 -1.34 -12.38 -7.80
N ASN A 233 -1.01 -13.27 -6.86
CA ASN A 233 -0.43 -14.58 -7.18
C ASN A 233 -1.47 -15.64 -7.62
N VAL A 234 -2.76 -15.38 -7.46
CA VAL A 234 -3.82 -16.30 -7.90
C VAL A 234 -3.83 -16.44 -9.42
N PRO A 235 -3.96 -17.66 -9.99
CA PRO A 235 -4.02 -17.87 -11.43
C PRO A 235 -5.21 -17.16 -12.10
N ALA A 236 -4.99 -16.57 -13.28
CA ALA A 236 -6.02 -15.84 -14.03
C ALA A 236 -7.27 -16.69 -14.32
N ARG A 237 -7.15 -18.03 -14.45
CA ARG A 237 -8.29 -18.93 -14.64
C ARG A 237 -9.33 -18.85 -13.50
N ILE A 238 -8.87 -18.62 -12.27
CA ILE A 238 -9.74 -18.48 -11.09
C ILE A 238 -10.35 -17.08 -11.07
N LEU A 239 -9.55 -16.03 -11.36
CA LEU A 239 -10.04 -14.67 -11.44
C LEU A 239 -11.12 -14.46 -12.53
N ARG A 240 -11.16 -15.31 -13.57
CA ARG A 240 -12.18 -15.26 -14.64
C ARG A 240 -13.57 -15.69 -14.21
N ARG A 241 -13.74 -16.32 -13.05
CA ARG A 241 -15.08 -16.74 -12.59
C ARG A 241 -16.01 -15.54 -12.51
N SER A 242 -17.18 -15.65 -13.13
CA SER A 242 -18.18 -14.56 -13.17
C SER A 242 -18.87 -14.39 -11.81
N SER A 243 -19.21 -15.49 -11.13
CA SER A 243 -19.76 -15.45 -9.77
C SER A 243 -18.65 -15.08 -8.78
N ARG A 244 -18.90 -14.05 -7.99
CA ARG A 244 -17.97 -13.57 -6.95
C ARG A 244 -17.82 -14.58 -5.82
N SER A 245 -18.91 -15.22 -5.42
CA SER A 245 -18.89 -16.26 -4.40
C SER A 245 -18.07 -17.47 -4.84
N ASN A 246 -18.25 -17.96 -6.07
CA ASN A 246 -17.45 -19.06 -6.61
C ASN A 246 -15.97 -18.66 -6.75
N ARG A 247 -15.70 -17.46 -7.20
CA ARG A 247 -14.32 -16.93 -7.27
C ARG A 247 -13.67 -16.88 -5.88
N PHE A 248 -14.38 -16.38 -4.89
CA PHE A 248 -13.90 -16.30 -3.51
C PHE A 248 -13.53 -17.68 -2.95
N VAL A 249 -14.44 -18.65 -3.05
CA VAL A 249 -14.17 -19.99 -2.51
C VAL A 249 -13.09 -20.73 -3.28
N GLU A 250 -13.03 -20.62 -4.62
CA GLU A 250 -11.96 -21.23 -5.41
C GLU A 250 -10.57 -20.62 -5.09
N ILE A 251 -10.52 -19.33 -4.75
CA ILE A 251 -9.27 -18.70 -4.26
C ILE A 251 -8.86 -19.30 -2.92
N LEU A 252 -9.81 -19.47 -1.98
CA LEU A 252 -9.52 -20.12 -0.71
C LEU A 252 -9.04 -21.55 -0.90
N ASP A 253 -9.70 -22.33 -1.78
CA ASP A 253 -9.30 -23.70 -2.11
C ASP A 253 -7.88 -23.74 -2.68
N HIS A 254 -7.61 -22.89 -3.67
CA HIS A 254 -6.31 -22.83 -4.33
C HIS A 254 -5.18 -22.45 -3.36
N LEU A 255 -5.37 -21.41 -2.54
CA LEU A 255 -4.33 -20.96 -1.62
C LEU A 255 -4.12 -21.92 -0.43
N GLN A 256 -5.12 -22.73 -0.06
CA GLN A 256 -5.01 -23.68 1.04
C GLN A 256 -4.56 -25.09 0.63
N SER A 257 -4.90 -25.54 -0.59
CA SER A 257 -4.76 -26.95 -0.97
C SER A 257 -3.98 -27.15 -2.27
N ASP A 258 -4.17 -26.28 -3.26
CA ASP A 258 -3.60 -26.43 -4.60
C ASP A 258 -2.27 -25.71 -4.78
N CYS A 259 -1.94 -24.80 -3.89
CA CYS A 259 -0.70 -24.06 -3.94
C CYS A 259 0.40 -24.85 -3.22
N ASN A 260 1.27 -25.49 -3.99
CA ASN A 260 2.29 -26.38 -3.45
C ASN A 260 3.42 -25.64 -2.70
N ASP A 261 3.58 -24.33 -2.95
CA ASP A 261 4.66 -23.57 -2.34
C ASP A 261 4.39 -22.06 -2.33
N LEU A 262 3.86 -21.55 -1.22
CA LEU A 262 3.64 -20.12 -1.00
C LEU A 262 4.95 -19.32 -1.01
N THR A 263 6.11 -19.94 -0.76
CA THR A 263 7.40 -19.25 -0.76
C THR A 263 7.79 -18.70 -2.14
N THR A 264 7.16 -19.22 -3.21
CA THR A 264 7.37 -18.73 -4.57
C THR A 264 6.63 -17.42 -4.87
N PHE A 265 5.71 -17.00 -4.01
CA PHE A 265 4.88 -15.82 -4.25
C PHE A 265 5.71 -14.54 -4.25
N ASP A 266 5.38 -13.68 -5.19
CA ASP A 266 5.97 -12.35 -5.30
C ASP A 266 5.05 -11.27 -4.73
N GLN A 267 5.60 -10.16 -4.29
CA GLN A 267 4.84 -8.94 -4.12
C GLN A 267 4.29 -8.45 -5.47
N VAL A 268 3.29 -7.57 -5.47
CA VAL A 268 2.69 -7.09 -6.73
C VAL A 268 3.72 -6.43 -7.64
N SER A 269 4.73 -5.76 -7.08
CA SER A 269 5.84 -5.17 -7.84
C SER A 269 6.75 -6.19 -8.52
N LYS A 270 6.77 -7.46 -8.05
CA LYS A 270 7.71 -8.53 -8.43
C LYS A 270 9.18 -8.22 -8.12
N MET A 271 9.45 -7.16 -7.38
CA MET A 271 10.81 -6.78 -6.97
C MET A 271 11.29 -7.55 -5.73
N GLU A 272 10.37 -8.15 -4.99
CA GLU A 272 10.65 -8.90 -3.78
C GLU A 272 9.66 -10.07 -3.62
N LYS A 273 10.08 -11.13 -2.93
CA LYS A 273 9.18 -12.20 -2.53
C LYS A 273 8.18 -11.71 -1.48
N LEU A 274 6.98 -12.29 -1.50
CA LEU A 274 5.95 -11.96 -0.52
C LEU A 274 6.29 -12.46 0.89
N PHE A 275 6.89 -13.63 0.97
CA PHE A 275 7.25 -14.28 2.23
C PHE A 275 8.76 -14.31 2.44
N GLY A 276 9.20 -14.02 3.67
CA GLY A 276 10.60 -13.98 4.06
C GLY A 276 10.82 -13.22 5.36
N ASP A 277 12.07 -12.88 5.65
CA ASP A 277 12.50 -12.33 6.94
C ASP A 277 12.70 -10.80 6.92
N SER A 278 12.46 -10.13 5.78
CA SER A 278 12.62 -8.67 5.70
C SER A 278 11.42 -7.93 6.32
N ASN A 279 11.61 -6.66 6.66
CA ASN A 279 10.55 -5.81 7.25
C ASN A 279 9.43 -5.41 6.26
N THR A 280 9.55 -5.84 5.01
CA THR A 280 8.58 -5.66 3.91
C THR A 280 7.93 -6.97 3.48
N GLN A 281 8.30 -8.08 4.11
CA GLN A 281 7.78 -9.42 3.88
C GLN A 281 6.91 -9.91 5.04
N TRP A 282 6.20 -11.00 4.82
CA TRP A 282 5.32 -11.63 5.80
C TRP A 282 5.72 -13.07 6.06
N GLU A 283 5.20 -13.62 7.15
CA GLU A 283 5.30 -15.06 7.41
C GLU A 283 4.16 -15.82 6.73
N ILE A 284 4.43 -17.04 6.27
CA ILE A 284 3.41 -17.93 5.68
C ILE A 284 2.25 -18.19 6.67
N SER A 285 2.57 -18.30 7.95
CA SER A 285 1.60 -18.50 9.04
C SER A 285 0.51 -17.41 9.11
N GLU A 286 0.83 -16.16 8.69
CA GLU A 286 -0.13 -15.06 8.61
C GLU A 286 -1.16 -15.30 7.49
N ALA A 287 -0.70 -15.76 6.31
CA ALA A 287 -1.57 -16.16 5.22
C ALA A 287 -2.48 -17.33 5.63
N GLU A 288 -1.90 -18.39 6.18
CA GLU A 288 -2.64 -19.57 6.62
C GLU A 288 -3.73 -19.21 7.65
N THR A 289 -3.38 -18.33 8.60
CA THR A 289 -4.31 -17.85 9.61
C THR A 289 -5.48 -17.08 9.00
N MET A 290 -5.21 -16.14 8.09
CA MET A 290 -6.25 -15.40 7.38
C MET A 290 -7.15 -16.34 6.57
N LEU A 291 -6.56 -17.21 5.75
CA LEU A 291 -7.29 -18.13 4.89
C LEU A 291 -8.17 -19.09 5.69
N LYS A 292 -7.65 -19.65 6.79
CA LYS A 292 -8.41 -20.53 7.69
C LYS A 292 -9.62 -19.83 8.31
N ARG A 293 -9.46 -18.57 8.72
CA ARG A 293 -10.55 -17.79 9.32
C ARG A 293 -11.61 -17.41 8.29
N LEU A 294 -11.19 -16.96 7.10
CA LEU A 294 -12.14 -16.68 6.00
C LEU A 294 -12.86 -17.94 5.53
N ARG A 295 -12.19 -19.11 5.52
CA ARG A 295 -12.82 -20.40 5.25
C ARG A 295 -13.86 -20.75 6.31
N SER A 296 -13.53 -20.62 7.59
CA SER A 296 -14.47 -20.85 8.68
C SER A 296 -15.71 -19.95 8.58
N MET A 297 -15.52 -18.67 8.20
CA MET A 297 -16.62 -17.76 7.96
C MET A 297 -17.48 -18.21 6.76
N TRP A 298 -16.86 -18.65 5.67
CA TRP A 298 -17.57 -19.19 4.50
C TRP A 298 -18.44 -20.41 4.85
N ASP A 299 -17.86 -21.39 5.55
CA ASP A 299 -18.52 -22.66 5.83
C ASP A 299 -19.67 -22.52 6.82
N ASN A 300 -19.57 -21.58 7.77
CA ASN A 300 -20.52 -21.44 8.89
C ASN A 300 -21.36 -20.16 8.84
N TRP A 301 -21.47 -19.51 7.69
CA TRP A 301 -22.09 -18.18 7.53
C TRP A 301 -23.47 -18.03 8.16
N TYR A 302 -24.39 -18.97 7.91
CA TYR A 302 -25.76 -18.89 8.40
C TYR A 302 -25.90 -19.26 9.87
N ASP A 303 -25.06 -20.17 10.36
CA ASP A 303 -25.17 -20.65 11.74
C ASP A 303 -24.80 -19.57 12.75
N GLN A 304 -23.84 -18.72 12.41
CA GLN A 304 -23.43 -17.62 13.26
C GLN A 304 -24.22 -16.32 13.03
N LYS A 305 -24.75 -16.08 11.85
CA LYS A 305 -25.60 -14.91 11.60
C LYS A 305 -26.87 -14.97 12.45
N GLN A 306 -27.49 -16.12 12.61
CA GLN A 306 -28.61 -16.31 13.54
C GLN A 306 -28.22 -16.02 15.00
N GLY A 307 -26.99 -16.34 15.42
CA GLY A 307 -26.47 -16.02 16.76
C GLY A 307 -26.15 -14.54 16.96
N ALA A 308 -25.75 -13.82 15.92
CA ALA A 308 -25.49 -12.38 15.97
C ALA A 308 -26.78 -11.57 16.00
N ASP A 309 -27.76 -11.91 15.15
CA ASP A 309 -29.09 -11.27 15.14
C ASP A 309 -29.80 -11.46 16.48
N PHE A 310 -29.63 -12.62 17.13
CA PHE A 310 -30.18 -12.90 18.45
C PHE A 310 -29.54 -12.04 19.58
N ARG A 311 -28.25 -11.72 19.48
CA ARG A 311 -27.55 -10.85 20.46
C ARG A 311 -27.91 -9.38 20.28
N LEU A 312 -28.09 -8.90 19.04
CA LEU A 312 -28.53 -7.53 18.74
C LEU A 312 -29.99 -7.28 19.15
N ALA A 313 -30.83 -8.32 19.13
CA ALA A 313 -32.23 -8.22 19.60
C ALA A 313 -32.38 -8.22 21.13
N GLN A 314 -31.31 -8.51 21.88
CA GLN A 314 -31.29 -8.52 23.35
C GLN A 314 -30.52 -7.33 23.96
N SER A 315 -29.86 -6.49 23.13
CA SER A 315 -29.17 -5.27 23.53
C SER A 315 -30.02 -4.03 23.24
#